data_7c424788a37fede07ec44b031eec7314
#
_entry.id   7c424788a37fede07ec44b031eec7314
#
_cell.length_a   1.000
_cell.length_b   1.000
_cell.length_c   1.000
_cell.angle_alpha   90.00
_cell.angle_beta   90.00
_cell.angle_gamma   90.00
#
_symmetry.space_group_name_H-M   'P 1'
#
loop_
_entity.id
_entity.type
_entity.pdbx_description
1 polymer ?
#
loop_
_entity_poly.entity_id
_entity_poly.type
_entity_poly.pdbx_seq_one_letter_code
_entity_poly.pdbx_strand_id
1 'polypeptide(L)'
;FYTNVQMVGDNFLVRGYEDGRHFATREKFYPTLFVDSKKKTKYKTLEGDCVDAIEPGSVRDCREFIKRYDGVENFNVYGNERFIYQYISDKYPDQELKFDIDKIKLVTLDIEVKSEQGFPDVESCAEEILLISIQDYTTKQIITWGLGAFKNKQENVLYKSFRTEYELLNDFINWWMIESNTPEVITGWNSKLYDIPYMCRRLERILGEKLMK
;
A
#
# COMPACT_ATOMS: atom_id res chain seq x y z
N PHE A 1 -13.28 7.98 -8.03
CA PHE A 1 -11.85 7.77 -8.26
C PHE A 1 -11.31 6.69 -7.34
N TYR A 2 -10.27 5.98 -7.76
CA TYR A 2 -9.56 5.03 -6.91
C TYR A 2 -8.45 5.72 -6.11
N THR A 3 -8.19 5.22 -4.90
CA THR A 3 -7.07 5.65 -4.05
C THR A 3 -5.96 4.62 -4.00
N ASN A 4 -6.31 3.33 -4.17
CA ASN A 4 -5.35 2.24 -4.19
C ASN A 4 -5.83 1.09 -5.08
N VAL A 5 -4.90 0.50 -5.82
CA VAL A 5 -5.08 -0.78 -6.52
C VAL A 5 -3.92 -1.69 -6.14
N GLN A 6 -4.22 -2.80 -5.50
CA GLN A 6 -3.23 -3.79 -5.08
C GLN A 6 -3.59 -5.17 -5.63
N MET A 7 -2.61 -5.89 -6.13
CA MET A 7 -2.78 -7.26 -6.57
C MET A 7 -2.41 -8.23 -5.45
N VAL A 8 -3.34 -9.14 -5.13
CA VAL A 8 -3.13 -10.22 -4.16
C VAL A 8 -3.51 -11.54 -4.82
N GLY A 9 -2.49 -12.31 -5.24
CA GLY A 9 -2.68 -13.46 -6.11
C GLY A 9 -3.26 -13.05 -7.45
N ASP A 10 -4.40 -13.65 -7.84
CA ASP A 10 -5.15 -13.33 -9.08
C ASP A 10 -6.26 -12.30 -8.88
N ASN A 11 -6.33 -11.68 -7.70
CA ASN A 11 -7.36 -10.68 -7.39
C ASN A 11 -6.76 -9.29 -7.27
N PHE A 12 -7.56 -8.31 -7.68
CA PHE A 12 -7.26 -6.89 -7.53
C PHE A 12 -8.11 -6.32 -6.40
N LEU A 13 -7.45 -5.82 -5.37
CA LEU A 13 -8.09 -5.09 -4.29
C LEU A 13 -8.09 -3.62 -4.68
N VAL A 14 -9.27 -3.05 -4.85
CA VAL A 14 -9.47 -1.68 -5.29
C VAL A 14 -10.16 -0.90 -4.20
N ARG A 15 -9.59 0.23 -3.83
CA ARG A 15 -10.17 1.18 -2.87
C ARG A 15 -10.32 2.52 -3.54
N GLY A 16 -11.32 3.27 -3.13
CA GLY A 16 -11.57 4.59 -3.66
C GLY A 16 -12.86 5.21 -3.16
N TYR A 17 -13.33 6.21 -3.90
CA TYR A 17 -14.57 6.93 -3.62
C TYR A 17 -15.47 6.96 -4.84
N GLU A 18 -16.75 6.60 -4.65
CA GLU A 18 -17.82 6.70 -5.63
C GLU A 18 -18.99 7.46 -4.99
N ASP A 19 -19.46 8.52 -5.63
CA ASP A 19 -20.51 9.41 -5.11
C ASP A 19 -20.27 9.90 -3.67
N GLY A 20 -19.01 10.16 -3.36
CA GLY A 20 -18.59 10.64 -2.04
C GLY A 20 -18.52 9.56 -0.94
N ARG A 21 -18.78 8.30 -1.28
CA ARG A 21 -18.71 7.17 -0.35
C ARG A 21 -17.47 6.34 -0.61
N HIS A 22 -16.78 5.95 0.45
CA HIS A 22 -15.65 5.02 0.36
C HIS A 22 -16.13 3.65 -0.11
N PHE A 23 -15.36 3.02 -0.98
CA PHE A 23 -15.55 1.62 -1.38
C PHE A 23 -14.24 0.83 -1.25
N ALA A 24 -14.38 -0.46 -1.01
CA ALA A 24 -13.32 -1.44 -1.10
C ALA A 24 -13.87 -2.69 -1.80
N THR A 25 -13.34 -3.02 -2.96
CA THR A 25 -13.80 -4.16 -3.77
C THR A 25 -12.68 -5.14 -4.02
N ARG A 26 -13.06 -6.40 -4.30
CA ARG A 26 -12.14 -7.44 -4.73
C ARG A 26 -12.62 -7.97 -6.06
N GLU A 27 -11.82 -7.75 -7.12
CA GLU A 27 -12.17 -8.05 -8.50
C GLU A 27 -11.20 -9.05 -9.10
N LYS A 28 -11.70 -9.89 -10.01
CA LYS A 28 -10.84 -10.69 -10.90
C LYS A 28 -10.52 -9.88 -12.13
N PHE A 29 -9.32 -10.06 -12.65
CA PHE A 29 -8.88 -9.44 -13.89
C PHE A 29 -8.15 -10.47 -14.75
N TYR A 30 -8.41 -10.43 -16.03
CA TYR A 30 -7.82 -11.31 -17.04
C TYR A 30 -6.97 -10.44 -17.97
N PRO A 31 -5.64 -10.42 -17.76
CA PRO A 31 -4.78 -9.53 -18.55
C PRO A 31 -4.72 -9.92 -20.02
N THR A 32 -4.61 -8.93 -20.88
CA THR A 32 -4.32 -9.09 -22.30
C THR A 32 -2.81 -9.06 -22.51
N LEU A 33 -2.30 -10.05 -23.24
CA LEU A 33 -0.95 -10.08 -23.80
C LEU A 33 -1.03 -9.95 -25.32
N PHE A 34 0.12 -9.75 -25.95
CA PHE A 34 0.17 -9.66 -27.40
C PHE A 34 1.27 -10.58 -27.94
N VAL A 35 1.04 -11.11 -29.15
CA VAL A 35 2.00 -11.95 -29.86
C VAL A 35 2.16 -11.47 -31.29
N ASP A 36 3.27 -11.82 -31.96
CA ASP A 36 3.53 -11.44 -33.33
C ASP A 36 2.37 -11.87 -34.26
N SER A 37 1.94 -10.96 -35.14
CA SER A 37 0.91 -11.25 -36.13
C SER A 37 1.45 -11.10 -37.55
N LYS A 38 1.15 -12.09 -38.39
CA LYS A 38 1.42 -12.05 -39.84
C LYS A 38 0.37 -11.26 -40.61
N LYS A 39 -0.71 -10.84 -39.93
CA LYS A 39 -1.83 -10.12 -40.54
C LYS A 39 -1.80 -8.65 -40.09
N LYS A 40 -2.40 -7.78 -40.88
CA LYS A 40 -2.61 -6.38 -40.46
C LYS A 40 -3.67 -6.37 -39.37
N THR A 41 -3.28 -5.89 -38.18
CA THR A 41 -4.15 -5.79 -37.00
C THR A 41 -4.25 -4.33 -36.54
N LYS A 42 -5.16 -4.06 -35.61
CA LYS A 42 -5.29 -2.73 -34.99
C LYS A 42 -4.19 -2.43 -33.96
N TYR A 43 -3.55 -3.47 -33.43
CA TYR A 43 -2.49 -3.36 -32.43
C TYR A 43 -1.13 -3.42 -33.08
N LYS A 44 -0.20 -2.63 -32.54
CA LYS A 44 1.18 -2.56 -33.04
C LYS A 44 2.16 -2.46 -31.86
N THR A 45 3.37 -2.97 -32.06
CA THR A 45 4.50 -2.69 -31.20
C THR A 45 4.89 -1.21 -31.29
N LEU A 46 5.80 -0.77 -30.44
CA LEU A 46 6.37 0.59 -30.52
C LEU A 46 7.14 0.82 -31.82
N GLU A 47 7.70 -0.24 -32.41
CA GLU A 47 8.43 -0.24 -33.69
C GLU A 47 7.47 -0.23 -34.89
N GLY A 48 6.17 -0.53 -34.68
CA GLY A 48 5.13 -0.50 -35.71
C GLY A 48 4.74 -1.87 -36.25
N ASP A 49 5.30 -2.97 -35.74
CA ASP A 49 4.97 -4.34 -36.14
C ASP A 49 3.56 -4.73 -35.66
N CYS A 50 2.86 -5.52 -36.47
CA CYS A 50 1.52 -5.95 -36.12
C CYS A 50 1.53 -7.07 -35.07
N VAL A 51 0.66 -6.97 -34.07
CA VAL A 51 0.49 -7.96 -33.01
C VAL A 51 -0.97 -8.34 -32.83
N ASP A 52 -1.22 -9.59 -32.45
CA ASP A 52 -2.54 -10.08 -32.05
C ASP A 52 -2.69 -10.09 -30.53
N ALA A 53 -3.83 -9.62 -30.05
CA ALA A 53 -4.18 -9.68 -28.64
C ALA A 53 -4.60 -11.10 -28.26
N ILE A 54 -4.10 -11.58 -27.12
CA ILE A 54 -4.44 -12.87 -26.52
C ILE A 54 -4.77 -12.72 -25.05
N GLU A 55 -5.65 -13.55 -24.54
CA GLU A 55 -6.02 -13.63 -23.13
C GLU A 55 -5.74 -15.04 -22.61
N PRO A 56 -4.53 -15.32 -22.10
CA PRO A 56 -4.18 -16.66 -21.60
C PRO A 56 -5.01 -17.10 -20.40
N GLY A 57 -5.60 -16.18 -19.66
CA GLY A 57 -6.42 -16.44 -18.49
C GLY A 57 -6.12 -15.49 -17.34
N SER A 58 -6.01 -16.03 -16.12
CA SER A 58 -5.70 -15.25 -14.92
C SER A 58 -4.29 -14.62 -14.97
N VAL A 59 -3.97 -13.75 -14.01
CA VAL A 59 -2.62 -13.20 -13.86
C VAL A 59 -1.56 -14.30 -13.79
N ARG A 60 -1.89 -15.40 -13.11
CA ARG A 60 -1.00 -16.58 -13.03
C ARG A 60 -0.80 -17.22 -14.40
N ASP A 61 -1.88 -17.44 -15.14
CA ASP A 61 -1.82 -18.05 -16.46
C ASP A 61 -1.02 -17.19 -17.43
N CYS A 62 -1.16 -15.86 -17.35
CA CYS A 62 -0.38 -14.91 -18.15
C CYS A 62 1.11 -15.00 -17.83
N ARG A 63 1.50 -15.06 -16.54
CA ARG A 63 2.90 -15.24 -16.14
C ARG A 63 3.48 -16.58 -16.59
N GLU A 64 2.70 -17.65 -16.47
CA GLU A 64 3.09 -18.97 -16.95
C GLU A 64 3.24 -18.99 -18.47
N PHE A 65 2.36 -18.28 -19.19
CA PHE A 65 2.45 -18.11 -20.64
C PHE A 65 3.73 -17.39 -21.04
N ILE A 66 4.01 -16.22 -20.44
CA ILE A 66 5.25 -15.45 -20.69
C ILE A 66 6.46 -16.35 -20.46
N LYS A 67 6.54 -17.01 -19.32
CA LYS A 67 7.65 -17.89 -18.97
C LYS A 67 7.82 -19.08 -19.93
N ARG A 68 6.71 -19.63 -20.43
CA ARG A 68 6.73 -20.78 -21.37
C ARG A 68 7.35 -20.40 -22.71
N TYR A 69 7.12 -19.19 -23.17
CA TYR A 69 7.57 -18.71 -24.46
C TYR A 69 8.80 -17.81 -24.40
N ASP A 70 9.35 -17.60 -23.19
CA ASP A 70 10.59 -16.86 -23.00
C ASP A 70 11.76 -17.57 -23.73
N GLY A 71 12.45 -16.83 -24.62
CA GLY A 71 13.56 -17.33 -25.42
C GLY A 71 13.15 -18.30 -26.55
N VAL A 72 11.87 -18.49 -26.85
CA VAL A 72 11.42 -19.29 -28.01
C VAL A 72 11.69 -18.52 -29.29
N GLU A 73 12.50 -19.12 -30.19
CA GLU A 73 12.87 -18.48 -31.46
C GLU A 73 11.62 -18.18 -32.33
N ASN A 74 11.57 -16.97 -32.89
CA ASN A 74 10.49 -16.46 -33.73
C ASN A 74 9.09 -16.43 -33.06
N PHE A 75 9.05 -16.36 -31.73
CA PHE A 75 7.82 -16.17 -30.99
C PHE A 75 8.03 -15.18 -29.86
N ASN A 76 7.53 -13.96 -30.03
CA ASN A 76 7.65 -12.91 -29.04
C ASN A 76 6.32 -12.69 -28.32
N VAL A 77 6.40 -12.52 -27.01
CA VAL A 77 5.26 -12.13 -26.16
C VAL A 77 5.47 -10.70 -25.70
N TYR A 78 4.51 -9.85 -25.98
CA TYR A 78 4.52 -8.45 -25.58
C TYR A 78 3.42 -8.17 -24.58
N GLY A 79 3.59 -7.13 -23.80
CA GLY A 79 2.61 -6.65 -22.82
C GLY A 79 3.31 -6.13 -21.57
N ASN A 80 2.54 -5.52 -20.69
CA ASN A 80 3.06 -5.01 -19.44
C ASN A 80 2.85 -6.07 -18.33
N GLU A 81 3.93 -6.65 -17.84
CA GLU A 81 3.89 -7.63 -16.74
C GLU A 81 3.43 -7.02 -15.40
N ARG A 82 3.40 -5.71 -15.29
CA ARG A 82 2.80 -5.00 -14.16
C ARG A 82 1.30 -4.84 -14.40
N PHE A 83 0.56 -5.92 -14.29
CA PHE A 83 -0.87 -6.01 -14.59
C PHE A 83 -1.76 -5.02 -13.83
N ILE A 84 -1.29 -4.43 -12.73
CA ILE A 84 -1.99 -3.33 -12.04
C ILE A 84 -2.20 -2.15 -12.98
N TYR A 85 -1.20 -1.79 -13.78
CA TYR A 85 -1.32 -0.66 -14.71
C TYR A 85 -2.26 -0.97 -15.87
N GLN A 86 -2.25 -2.21 -16.37
CA GLN A 86 -3.20 -2.63 -17.37
C GLN A 86 -4.63 -2.59 -16.82
N TYR A 87 -4.85 -3.12 -15.62
CA TYR A 87 -6.15 -3.04 -14.94
C TYR A 87 -6.64 -1.60 -14.82
N ILE A 88 -5.77 -0.67 -14.37
CA ILE A 88 -6.13 0.74 -14.24
C ILE A 88 -6.48 1.34 -15.60
N SER A 89 -5.67 1.09 -16.62
CA SER A 89 -5.91 1.59 -17.98
C SER A 89 -7.22 1.06 -18.58
N ASP A 90 -7.52 -0.21 -18.36
CA ASP A 90 -8.72 -0.85 -18.93
C ASP A 90 -9.99 -0.44 -18.15
N LYS A 91 -9.89 -0.30 -16.84
CA LYS A 91 -11.03 0.08 -15.97
C LYS A 91 -11.37 1.57 -16.08
N TYR A 92 -10.38 2.42 -16.30
CA TYR A 92 -10.52 3.87 -16.34
C TYR A 92 -9.96 4.47 -17.64
N PRO A 93 -10.44 4.01 -18.83
CA PRO A 93 -9.97 4.52 -20.10
C PRO A 93 -10.41 5.97 -20.25
N ASP A 94 -9.53 6.81 -20.75
CA ASP A 94 -9.80 8.21 -21.15
C ASP A 94 -10.45 9.08 -20.05
N GLN A 95 -10.41 8.65 -18.80
CA GLN A 95 -10.92 9.44 -17.69
C GLN A 95 -9.86 10.42 -17.19
N GLU A 96 -10.18 11.70 -17.21
CA GLU A 96 -9.51 12.65 -16.34
C GLU A 96 -9.87 12.28 -14.89
N LEU A 97 -8.94 11.61 -14.20
CA LEU A 97 -9.15 11.20 -12.82
C LEU A 97 -9.16 12.44 -11.93
N LYS A 98 -10.36 12.96 -11.66
CA LYS A 98 -10.56 14.03 -10.69
C LYS A 98 -10.60 13.42 -9.31
N PHE A 99 -9.49 13.51 -8.61
CA PHE A 99 -9.43 13.12 -7.19
C PHE A 99 -9.70 14.34 -6.30
N ASP A 100 -10.28 14.09 -5.14
CA ASP A 100 -10.54 15.06 -4.12
C ASP A 100 -9.62 14.78 -2.92
N ILE A 101 -8.59 15.60 -2.75
CA ILE A 101 -7.57 15.39 -1.72
C ILE A 101 -8.17 15.47 -0.30
N ASP A 102 -9.24 16.25 -0.11
CA ASP A 102 -9.86 16.41 1.20
C ASP A 102 -10.62 15.14 1.65
N LYS A 103 -10.91 14.24 0.71
CA LYS A 103 -11.47 12.92 1.02
C LYS A 103 -10.42 11.86 1.31
N ILE A 104 -9.19 12.06 0.83
CA ILE A 104 -8.10 11.11 1.03
C ILE A 104 -7.49 11.34 2.39
N LYS A 105 -7.63 10.38 3.31
CA LYS A 105 -6.96 10.45 4.60
C LYS A 105 -5.48 10.13 4.44
N LEU A 106 -4.67 11.16 4.36
CA LEU A 106 -3.22 11.09 4.27
C LEU A 106 -2.62 11.45 5.63
N VAL A 107 -1.75 10.60 6.15
CA VAL A 107 -1.05 10.86 7.41
C VAL A 107 0.45 10.71 7.24
N THR A 108 1.20 11.50 8.02
CA THR A 108 2.62 11.27 8.26
C THR A 108 2.75 10.47 9.55
N LEU A 109 3.50 9.37 9.49
CA LEU A 109 3.78 8.51 10.64
C LEU A 109 5.27 8.50 10.90
N ASP A 110 5.63 8.58 12.19
CA ASP A 110 7.00 8.52 12.67
C ASP A 110 7.05 7.81 14.02
N ILE A 111 8.12 7.07 14.31
CA ILE A 111 8.36 6.41 15.59
C ILE A 111 9.71 6.78 16.17
N GLU A 112 9.77 6.85 17.50
CA GLU A 112 11.04 6.94 18.23
C GLU A 112 11.25 5.65 19.01
N VAL A 113 12.40 5.04 18.82
CA VAL A 113 12.77 3.78 19.44
C VAL A 113 13.94 3.99 20.39
N LYS A 114 13.91 3.32 21.54
CA LYS A 114 15.01 3.30 22.46
C LYS A 114 16.27 2.78 21.77
N SER A 115 17.39 3.45 21.96
CA SER A 115 18.66 3.06 21.36
C SER A 115 19.74 2.99 22.45
N GLU A 116 20.18 1.79 22.76
CA GLU A 116 21.27 1.55 23.74
C GLU A 116 22.60 1.25 23.06
N GLN A 117 22.57 0.61 21.89
CA GLN A 117 23.76 0.10 21.21
C GLN A 117 23.80 0.42 19.71
N GLY A 118 23.40 1.63 19.31
CA GLY A 118 23.35 2.06 17.93
C GLY A 118 21.94 2.06 17.35
N PHE A 119 21.81 2.07 16.03
CA PHE A 119 20.51 2.14 15.35
C PHE A 119 19.72 0.83 15.55
N PRO A 120 18.47 0.89 16.05
CA PRO A 120 17.69 -0.31 16.34
C PRO A 120 17.41 -1.14 15.08
N ASP A 121 17.64 -2.44 15.19
CA ASP A 121 17.47 -3.38 14.09
C ASP A 121 16.00 -3.80 13.89
N VAL A 122 15.52 -3.68 12.65
CA VAL A 122 14.14 -3.98 12.26
C VAL A 122 13.83 -5.48 12.37
N GLU A 123 14.82 -6.37 12.17
CA GLU A 123 14.58 -7.82 12.20
C GLU A 123 14.38 -8.32 13.63
N SER A 124 15.22 -7.89 14.54
CA SER A 124 15.13 -8.30 15.96
C SER A 124 14.05 -7.55 16.71
N CYS A 125 13.79 -6.27 16.37
CA CYS A 125 12.87 -5.35 17.08
C CYS A 125 13.03 -5.46 18.60
N ALA A 126 14.29 -5.44 19.11
CA ALA A 126 14.56 -5.72 20.51
C ALA A 126 14.18 -4.57 21.42
N GLU A 127 14.37 -3.33 20.94
CA GLU A 127 14.23 -2.13 21.72
C GLU A 127 12.79 -1.60 21.78
N GLU A 128 12.44 -0.94 22.89
CA GLU A 128 11.10 -0.38 23.10
C GLU A 128 10.80 0.79 22.17
N ILE A 129 9.56 0.86 21.68
CA ILE A 129 9.03 2.07 21.06
C ILE A 129 8.71 3.07 22.17
N LEU A 130 9.35 4.23 22.09
CA LEU A 130 9.17 5.32 23.06
C LEU A 130 8.05 6.28 22.65
N LEU A 131 7.92 6.54 21.36
CA LEU A 131 6.91 7.43 20.78
C LEU A 131 6.38 6.84 19.47
N ILE A 132 5.09 7.07 19.23
CA ILE A 132 4.45 6.95 17.91
C ILE A 132 3.75 8.28 17.66
N SER A 133 4.03 8.93 16.54
CA SER A 133 3.40 10.18 16.16
C SER A 133 2.71 10.05 14.82
N ILE A 134 1.47 10.54 14.74
CA ILE A 134 0.71 10.63 13.51
C ILE A 134 0.27 12.08 13.32
N GLN A 135 0.57 12.65 12.15
CA GLN A 135 0.04 13.94 11.72
C GLN A 135 -0.93 13.74 10.57
N ASP A 136 -2.15 14.22 10.74
CA ASP A 136 -3.12 14.31 9.66
C ASP A 136 -2.76 15.46 8.70
N TYR A 137 -2.69 15.16 7.40
CA TYR A 137 -2.26 16.14 6.37
C TYR A 137 -3.25 17.29 6.24
N THR A 138 -4.54 17.01 6.31
CA THR A 138 -5.60 18.01 6.07
C THR A 138 -5.78 18.91 7.28
N THR A 139 -5.95 18.32 8.46
CA THR A 139 -6.24 19.07 9.69
C THR A 139 -5.00 19.62 10.38
N LYS A 140 -3.80 19.12 10.06
CA LYS A 140 -2.52 19.39 10.73
C LYS A 140 -2.51 19.00 12.20
N GLN A 141 -3.51 18.27 12.68
CA GLN A 141 -3.53 17.72 14.02
C GLN A 141 -2.49 16.62 14.16
N ILE A 142 -1.80 16.60 15.28
CA ILE A 142 -0.83 15.57 15.63
C ILE A 142 -1.35 14.81 16.84
N ILE A 143 -1.33 13.49 16.76
CA ILE A 143 -1.55 12.61 17.92
C ILE A 143 -0.23 11.91 18.19
N THR A 144 0.24 11.99 19.43
CA THR A 144 1.45 11.30 19.87
C THR A 144 1.15 10.39 21.04
N TRP A 145 1.47 9.12 20.92
CA TRP A 145 1.50 8.14 21.99
C TRP A 145 2.93 8.06 22.51
N GLY A 146 3.15 8.31 23.80
CA GLY A 146 4.50 8.36 24.34
C GLY A 146 4.64 7.74 25.71
N LEU A 147 5.82 7.19 25.99
CA LEU A 147 6.19 6.73 27.31
C LEU A 147 6.59 7.91 28.19
N GLY A 148 6.00 7.96 29.40
CA GLY A 148 6.25 9.01 30.35
C GLY A 148 5.48 10.30 30.11
N ALA A 149 5.49 11.16 31.10
CA ALA A 149 4.76 12.42 31.08
C ALA A 149 5.52 13.48 30.28
N PHE A 150 4.82 14.12 29.36
CA PHE A 150 5.33 15.27 28.62
C PHE A 150 4.32 16.42 28.65
N LYS A 151 4.77 17.62 28.98
CA LYS A 151 3.94 18.81 28.97
C LYS A 151 4.00 19.48 27.60
N ASN A 152 3.02 19.12 26.75
CA ASN A 152 2.87 19.75 25.45
C ASN A 152 2.46 21.23 25.60
N LYS A 153 2.99 22.08 24.70
CA LYS A 153 2.66 23.51 24.59
C LYS A 153 2.02 23.89 23.26
N GLN A 154 1.86 22.94 22.34
CA GLN A 154 1.32 23.18 21.01
C GLN A 154 -0.17 22.79 21.01
N GLU A 155 -1.03 23.66 20.51
CA GLU A 155 -2.49 23.47 20.51
C GLU A 155 -2.94 22.35 19.54
N ASN A 156 -2.18 22.13 18.47
CA ASN A 156 -2.49 21.09 17.47
C ASN A 156 -1.90 19.72 17.80
N VAL A 157 -1.31 19.53 18.98
CA VAL A 157 -0.73 18.25 19.39
C VAL A 157 -1.49 17.68 20.59
N LEU A 158 -2.06 16.50 20.40
CA LEU A 158 -2.61 15.67 21.47
C LEU A 158 -1.56 14.65 21.90
N TYR A 159 -0.96 14.85 23.09
CA TYR A 159 -0.04 13.88 23.66
C TYR A 159 -0.76 12.95 24.63
N LYS A 160 -0.69 11.64 24.38
CA LYS A 160 -1.20 10.58 25.25
C LYS A 160 -0.01 9.93 25.98
N SER A 161 -0.03 9.96 27.31
CA SER A 161 1.06 9.46 28.16
C SER A 161 0.75 8.06 28.68
N PHE A 162 1.73 7.16 28.57
CA PHE A 162 1.64 5.78 29.04
C PHE A 162 2.81 5.43 29.95
N ARG A 163 2.63 4.44 30.82
CA ARG A 163 3.68 3.97 31.74
C ARG A 163 4.49 2.83 31.14
N THR A 164 3.88 2.05 30.27
CA THR A 164 4.51 0.88 29.65
C THR A 164 4.28 0.89 28.12
N GLU A 165 5.19 0.29 27.39
CA GLU A 165 5.05 0.09 25.94
C GLU A 165 3.79 -0.71 25.59
N TYR A 166 3.44 -1.72 26.40
CA TYR A 166 2.22 -2.48 26.22
C TYR A 166 0.98 -1.59 26.19
N GLU A 167 0.83 -0.69 27.16
CA GLU A 167 -0.30 0.24 27.22
C GLU A 167 -0.30 1.18 26.01
N LEU A 168 0.87 1.71 25.61
CA LEU A 168 1.04 2.58 24.46
C LEU A 168 0.61 1.89 23.18
N LEU A 169 1.14 0.71 22.90
CA LEU A 169 0.86 -0.05 21.69
C LEU A 169 -0.61 -0.53 21.64
N ASN A 170 -1.17 -0.91 22.77
CA ASN A 170 -2.57 -1.33 22.86
C ASN A 170 -3.54 -0.16 22.60
N ASP A 171 -3.30 1.03 23.14
CA ASP A 171 -4.12 2.22 22.85
C ASP A 171 -3.96 2.64 21.38
N PHE A 172 -2.73 2.60 20.86
CA PHE A 172 -2.44 2.92 19.47
C PHE A 172 -3.20 2.00 18.50
N ILE A 173 -3.12 0.66 18.66
CA ILE A 173 -3.78 -0.27 17.76
C ILE A 173 -5.30 -0.18 17.86
N ASN A 174 -5.86 0.01 19.05
CA ASN A 174 -7.29 0.21 19.22
C ASN A 174 -7.77 1.49 18.51
N TRP A 175 -6.99 2.58 18.56
CA TRP A 175 -7.28 3.80 17.80
C TRP A 175 -7.19 3.55 16.29
N TRP A 176 -6.17 2.81 15.84
CA TRP A 176 -5.95 2.49 14.43
C TRP A 176 -7.06 1.63 13.83
N MET A 177 -7.60 0.68 14.60
CA MET A 177 -8.67 -0.23 14.16
C MET A 177 -10.02 0.44 13.97
N ILE A 178 -10.18 1.67 14.41
CA ILE A 178 -11.39 2.46 14.11
C ILE A 178 -11.32 2.88 12.64
N GLU A 179 -12.31 2.46 11.83
CA GLU A 179 -12.34 2.70 10.37
C GLU A 179 -12.11 4.17 10.00
N SER A 180 -12.75 5.10 10.73
CA SER A 180 -12.56 6.54 10.51
C SER A 180 -11.14 7.05 10.79
N ASN A 181 -10.32 6.28 11.51
CA ASN A 181 -8.94 6.65 11.83
C ASN A 181 -7.94 6.03 10.86
N THR A 182 -8.30 4.92 10.20
CA THR A 182 -7.41 4.23 9.26
C THR A 182 -7.13 5.10 8.03
N PRO A 183 -5.86 5.44 7.74
CA PRO A 183 -5.53 6.26 6.58
C PRO A 183 -5.52 5.43 5.29
N GLU A 184 -5.78 6.10 4.14
CA GLU A 184 -5.54 5.52 2.81
C GLU A 184 -4.07 5.64 2.40
N VAL A 185 -3.39 6.67 2.88
CA VAL A 185 -1.99 6.93 2.54
C VAL A 185 -1.21 7.23 3.82
N ILE A 186 -0.14 6.47 4.01
CA ILE A 186 0.85 6.71 5.06
C ILE A 186 2.12 7.21 4.38
N THR A 187 2.65 8.31 4.86
CA THR A 187 3.95 8.84 4.44
C THR A 187 4.86 9.05 5.66
N GLY A 188 6.16 9.23 5.43
CA GLY A 188 7.16 9.48 6.45
C GLY A 188 8.55 9.30 5.88
N TRP A 189 9.57 9.77 6.59
CA TRP A 189 10.96 9.57 6.19
C TRP A 189 11.35 8.11 6.43
N ASN A 190 11.68 7.40 5.37
CA ASN A 190 12.04 5.97 5.40
C ASN A 190 10.98 5.03 6.04
N SER A 191 9.76 5.49 6.23
CA SER A 191 8.71 4.76 6.97
C SER A 191 8.39 3.38 6.40
N LYS A 192 8.52 3.19 5.09
CA LYS A 192 8.32 1.89 4.42
C LYS A 192 9.37 0.85 4.82
N LEU A 193 10.62 1.26 5.09
CA LEU A 193 11.73 0.35 5.36
C LEU A 193 12.06 0.25 6.85
N TYR A 194 11.62 1.22 7.66
CA TYR A 194 11.93 1.25 9.08
C TYR A 194 10.68 1.32 9.95
N ASP A 195 9.97 2.46 10.02
CA ASP A 195 8.91 2.70 11.01
C ASP A 195 7.79 1.65 10.93
N ILE A 196 7.25 1.41 9.74
CA ILE A 196 6.14 0.49 9.55
C ILE A 196 6.55 -0.95 9.88
N PRO A 197 7.63 -1.52 9.30
CA PRO A 197 8.06 -2.89 9.65
C PRO A 197 8.44 -3.03 11.12
N TYR A 198 9.16 -2.06 11.71
CA TYR A 198 9.51 -2.08 13.12
C TYR A 198 8.28 -2.10 14.02
N MET A 199 7.35 -1.17 13.79
CA MET A 199 6.10 -1.06 14.55
C MET A 199 5.25 -2.34 14.42
N CYS A 200 5.08 -2.88 13.21
CA CYS A 200 4.31 -4.11 13.01
C CYS A 200 4.90 -5.29 13.79
N ARG A 201 6.21 -5.52 13.68
CA ARG A 201 6.88 -6.62 14.41
C ARG A 201 6.86 -6.39 15.92
N ARG A 202 6.97 -5.14 16.37
CA ARG A 202 6.91 -4.83 17.79
C ARG A 202 5.51 -5.03 18.36
N LEU A 203 4.46 -4.65 17.63
CA LEU A 203 3.06 -4.94 17.96
C LEU A 203 2.84 -6.45 18.11
N GLU A 204 3.30 -7.25 17.12
CA GLU A 204 3.21 -8.71 17.16
C GLU A 204 3.93 -9.30 18.38
N ARG A 205 5.13 -8.83 18.66
CA ARG A 205 5.96 -9.30 19.77
C ARG A 205 5.35 -8.99 21.14
N ILE A 206 4.77 -7.81 21.31
CA ILE A 206 4.28 -7.32 22.62
C ILE A 206 2.81 -7.69 22.84
N LEU A 207 1.96 -7.57 21.82
CA LEU A 207 0.50 -7.81 21.93
C LEU A 207 0.09 -9.20 21.43
N GLY A 208 0.97 -9.91 20.70
CA GLY A 208 0.75 -11.25 20.18
C GLY A 208 0.16 -11.28 18.76
N GLU A 209 0.41 -12.40 18.06
CA GLU A 209 0.05 -12.60 16.64
C GLU A 209 -1.45 -12.47 16.30
N LYS A 210 -2.33 -12.69 17.27
CA LYS A 210 -3.79 -12.68 17.02
C LYS A 210 -4.33 -11.32 16.63
N LEU A 211 -3.65 -10.23 17.01
CA LEU A 211 -4.06 -8.86 16.70
C LEU A 211 -3.59 -8.40 15.31
N MET A 212 -2.68 -9.16 14.69
CA MET A 212 -2.09 -8.81 13.39
C MET A 212 -2.70 -9.59 12.21
N LYS A 213 -3.67 -10.45 12.46
CA LYS A 213 -4.42 -11.25 11.48
C LYS A 213 -5.80 -10.69 11.24
#